data_d7dc0ef2ed6311c0a13e7342ce214fb9
#
_entry.id   d7dc0ef2ed6311c0a13e7342ce214fb9
#
_cell.length_a   1.000
_cell.length_b   1.000
_cell.length_c   1.000
_cell.angle_alpha   90.00
_cell.angle_beta   90.00
_cell.angle_gamma   90.00
#
_symmetry.space_group_name_H-M   'P 1'
#
loop_
_entity.id
_entity.type
_entity.pdbx_description
1 polymer ?
#
loop_
_entity_poly.entity_id
_entity_poly.type
_entity_poly.pdbx_seq_one_letter_code
_entity_poly.pdbx_strand_id
1 'polypeptide(L)'
;ALHRKFNSPKDKLIFDVGHQCYTHKLLTGRFDDFDTIRKDGGLSGFLRPEESEHDIFVSGHSSTSISAALGIAQSNAILGKTDYTVAIIGDGALTGGLSFEGLNNAGKTKTRLIVVLNDNKMSISKNVGALPRHLAVIRSHPSYFNLKTKVEKALGYIPLVGKPMTEVIRRVKKGIKNLFYNSTIFEDMGFAYMGPVDGHDVETLEDCFEVAKRMKRPALIHICTVKGKGYSFAEKSPADFHGVSSGMDINTGECDPSGKSFSGTFGKKLCELANNNQKICAVTAAMTDGTGLSEFSKQFPERFFDVGIAEQHALTFASGLAKGGHIPVVALYSAFLQRGFDQLVHDIAAQNLKIILCVDRAGIVGEDGEMHHGLFDVAFLSTLPNAVIYSPKNFAELESDLETAVNGQNRLYVIRYPRGGESIPAENVPRDFECFCGKDKSTLAVSFGRVGENVLEAARELDICGLSFNKIKPIPEDAENFCLDFDKIYFFEEGVENGGFCQNLLSRLCQKGFKGDAVITAPEDFVAHGSTARLLSCLCLDKQSIINTVTGKTQHKISGQRVKSNEKSGADESKTDKTDIGESKNEKSNIKKNNTCEIGIEKSKAEISGINEGKTEINDAENGDAEKAALE
;
A
#
# COMPACT_ATOMS: atom_id res chain seq x y z
N ALA A 1 -28.00 3.28 5.14
CA ALA A 1 -28.67 4.08 4.08
C ALA A 1 -28.36 3.53 2.68
N LEU A 2 -27.05 3.30 2.29
CA LEU A 2 -26.68 2.84 0.94
C LEU A 2 -27.45 1.59 0.50
N HIS A 3 -27.40 0.50 1.28
CA HIS A 3 -28.09 -0.76 0.96
C HIS A 3 -29.64 -0.68 0.93
N ARG A 4 -30.22 0.40 1.46
CA ARG A 4 -31.67 0.66 1.36
C ARG A 4 -32.04 1.41 0.07
N LYS A 5 -31.07 2.08 -0.57
CA LYS A 5 -31.29 2.93 -1.76
C LYS A 5 -30.64 2.41 -3.03
N PHE A 6 -29.62 1.57 -2.93
CA PHE A 6 -28.92 0.98 -4.05
C PHE A 6 -29.05 -0.54 -4.03
N ASN A 7 -29.28 -1.12 -5.18
CA ASN A 7 -29.46 -2.56 -5.36
C ASN A 7 -28.11 -3.23 -5.67
N SER A 8 -27.28 -3.43 -4.63
CA SER A 8 -26.04 -4.18 -4.76
C SER A 8 -26.35 -5.70 -4.91
N PRO A 9 -25.65 -6.46 -5.77
CA PRO A 9 -24.44 -6.12 -6.52
C PRO A 9 -24.68 -5.45 -7.89
N LYS A 10 -25.94 -5.21 -8.29
CA LYS A 10 -26.25 -4.54 -9.56
C LYS A 10 -25.68 -3.12 -9.58
N ASP A 11 -26.07 -2.27 -8.62
CA ASP A 11 -25.39 -1.01 -8.34
C ASP A 11 -24.07 -1.30 -7.63
N LYS A 12 -22.98 -0.64 -8.02
CA LYS A 12 -21.63 -0.92 -7.53
C LYS A 12 -21.27 0.01 -6.40
N LEU A 13 -20.93 -0.57 -5.24
CA LEU A 13 -20.46 0.16 -4.06
C LEU A 13 -18.95 -0.07 -3.89
N ILE A 14 -18.16 1.01 -3.93
CA ILE A 14 -16.68 0.95 -3.84
C ILE A 14 -16.24 1.75 -2.62
N PHE A 15 -15.64 1.06 -1.68
CA PHE A 15 -15.15 1.65 -0.44
C PHE A 15 -13.67 1.95 -0.55
N ASP A 16 -13.31 3.20 -0.30
CA ASP A 16 -11.90 3.62 -0.21
C ASP A 16 -11.27 3.06 1.06
N VAL A 17 -10.04 2.58 0.98
CA VAL A 17 -9.34 1.83 2.05
C VAL A 17 -10.11 0.58 2.50
N GLY A 18 -11.37 0.70 2.85
CA GLY A 18 -12.23 -0.41 3.25
C GLY A 18 -11.97 -1.00 4.65
N HIS A 19 -11.15 -0.36 5.47
CA HIS A 19 -10.79 -0.82 6.81
C HIS A 19 -11.94 -0.79 7.83
N GLN A 20 -13.05 -0.12 7.50
CA GLN A 20 -14.27 -0.02 8.34
C GLN A 20 -15.54 -0.42 7.58
N CYS A 21 -15.42 -1.28 6.57
CA CYS A 21 -16.55 -1.78 5.79
C CYS A 21 -17.31 -2.94 6.46
N TYR A 22 -17.15 -3.14 7.75
CA TYR A 22 -17.74 -4.27 8.50
C TYR A 22 -19.24 -4.33 8.38
N THR A 23 -19.94 -3.20 8.49
CA THR A 23 -21.41 -3.15 8.30
C THR A 23 -21.81 -3.63 6.89
N HIS A 24 -21.02 -3.31 5.86
CA HIS A 24 -21.25 -3.81 4.51
C HIS A 24 -21.10 -5.34 4.46
N LYS A 25 -20.06 -5.90 5.07
CA LYS A 25 -19.88 -7.36 5.16
C LYS A 25 -21.05 -8.04 5.87
N LEU A 26 -21.46 -7.50 7.02
CA LEU A 26 -22.62 -8.03 7.78
C LEU A 26 -23.91 -8.03 6.97
N LEU A 27 -24.20 -6.96 6.21
CA LEU A 27 -25.39 -6.81 5.40
C LEU A 27 -25.39 -7.63 4.10
N THR A 28 -24.24 -8.16 3.71
CA THR A 28 -24.04 -8.91 2.46
C THR A 28 -23.74 -10.41 2.69
N GLY A 29 -24.32 -10.97 3.75
CA GLY A 29 -24.39 -12.41 3.99
C GLY A 29 -23.22 -12.99 4.76
N ARG A 30 -22.33 -12.16 5.35
CA ARG A 30 -21.16 -12.62 6.11
C ARG A 30 -21.31 -12.45 7.63
N PHE A 31 -22.57 -12.41 8.11
CA PHE A 31 -22.86 -12.21 9.53
C PHE A 31 -22.40 -13.40 10.38
N ASP A 32 -22.70 -14.61 9.94
CA ASP A 32 -22.42 -15.83 10.69
C ASP A 32 -20.91 -16.15 10.76
N ASP A 33 -20.15 -15.70 9.74
CA ASP A 33 -18.70 -15.90 9.66
C ASP A 33 -17.89 -14.74 10.27
N PHE A 34 -18.55 -13.71 10.81
CA PHE A 34 -17.89 -12.47 11.22
C PHE A 34 -16.87 -12.65 12.35
N ASP A 35 -17.06 -13.65 13.21
CA ASP A 35 -16.12 -14.02 14.27
C ASP A 35 -14.75 -14.48 13.74
N THR A 36 -14.68 -14.83 12.45
CA THR A 36 -13.45 -15.27 11.79
C THR A 36 -12.65 -14.13 11.16
N ILE A 37 -13.12 -12.88 11.27
CA ILE A 37 -12.49 -11.73 10.63
C ILE A 37 -11.02 -11.58 11.04
N ARG A 38 -10.14 -11.41 10.05
CA ARG A 38 -8.67 -11.30 10.19
C ARG A 38 -7.98 -12.53 10.77
N LYS A 39 -8.71 -13.63 10.99
CA LYS A 39 -8.14 -14.92 11.41
C LYS A 39 -7.77 -15.77 10.21
N ASP A 40 -6.86 -16.73 10.44
CA ASP A 40 -6.40 -17.68 9.43
C ASP A 40 -7.57 -18.41 8.74
N GLY A 41 -7.67 -18.30 7.43
CA GLY A 41 -8.73 -18.92 6.62
C GLY A 41 -10.13 -18.32 6.80
N GLY A 42 -10.26 -17.27 7.61
CA GLY A 42 -11.51 -16.56 7.84
C GLY A 42 -11.71 -15.37 6.89
N LEU A 43 -12.63 -14.45 7.27
CA LEU A 43 -12.91 -13.25 6.51
C LEU A 43 -11.74 -12.25 6.55
N SER A 44 -11.43 -11.65 5.41
CA SER A 44 -10.46 -10.55 5.33
C SER A 44 -10.97 -9.31 6.07
N GLY A 45 -10.05 -8.53 6.63
CA GLY A 45 -10.35 -7.22 7.20
C GLY A 45 -10.75 -6.16 6.16
N PHE A 46 -10.56 -6.46 4.87
CA PHE A 46 -10.83 -5.59 3.72
C PHE A 46 -11.81 -6.25 2.74
N LEU A 47 -12.33 -5.49 1.77
CA LEU A 47 -13.23 -6.03 0.76
C LEU A 47 -12.47 -6.82 -0.30
N ARG A 48 -13.03 -7.95 -0.67
CA ARG A 48 -12.44 -8.87 -1.65
C ARG A 48 -13.52 -9.47 -2.55
N PRO A 49 -13.38 -9.39 -3.87
CA PRO A 49 -14.31 -9.99 -4.82
C PRO A 49 -14.48 -11.52 -4.64
N GLU A 50 -13.45 -12.19 -4.11
CA GLU A 50 -13.49 -13.62 -3.85
C GLU A 50 -14.39 -14.01 -2.68
N GLU A 51 -14.66 -13.08 -1.75
CA GLU A 51 -15.52 -13.32 -0.60
C GLU A 51 -16.99 -13.06 -0.90
N SER A 52 -17.31 -12.13 -1.80
CA SER A 52 -18.68 -11.73 -2.07
C SER A 52 -18.82 -11.03 -3.42
N GLU A 53 -19.88 -11.32 -4.16
CA GLU A 53 -20.26 -10.60 -5.39
C GLU A 53 -20.56 -9.10 -5.15
N HIS A 54 -20.81 -8.71 -3.90
CA HIS A 54 -21.00 -7.32 -3.49
C HIS A 54 -19.70 -6.53 -3.38
N ASP A 55 -18.55 -7.20 -3.27
CA ASP A 55 -17.24 -6.62 -3.15
C ASP A 55 -16.60 -6.45 -4.55
N ILE A 56 -17.08 -5.47 -5.31
CA ILE A 56 -16.71 -5.33 -6.74
C ILE A 56 -15.24 -4.96 -6.99
N PHE A 57 -14.56 -4.41 -5.99
CA PHE A 57 -13.19 -3.94 -6.11
C PHE A 57 -12.41 -4.22 -4.82
N VAL A 58 -11.17 -4.72 -4.96
CA VAL A 58 -10.29 -4.95 -3.82
C VAL A 58 -10.02 -3.63 -3.11
N SER A 59 -10.12 -3.63 -1.78
CA SER A 59 -9.78 -2.49 -0.95
C SER A 59 -8.55 -2.76 -0.08
N GLY A 60 -8.00 -1.73 0.56
CA GLY A 60 -6.79 -1.78 1.40
C GLY A 60 -5.94 -0.53 1.25
N HIS A 61 -5.71 -0.08 0.03
CA HIS A 61 -4.99 1.15 -0.25
C HIS A 61 -5.95 2.33 -0.43
N SER A 62 -5.57 3.51 0.08
CA SER A 62 -6.38 4.73 0.02
C SER A 62 -6.40 5.39 -1.36
N SER A 63 -7.35 6.30 -1.56
CA SER A 63 -7.43 7.25 -2.68
C SER A 63 -7.77 6.65 -4.05
N THR A 64 -8.09 5.35 -4.14
CA THR A 64 -8.33 4.65 -5.40
C THR A 64 -9.79 4.61 -5.81
N SER A 65 -10.72 4.76 -4.86
CA SER A 65 -12.16 4.49 -5.04
C SER A 65 -12.81 5.35 -6.13
N ILE A 66 -12.47 6.64 -6.22
CA ILE A 66 -13.08 7.55 -7.19
C ILE A 66 -12.69 7.17 -8.61
N SER A 67 -11.40 6.87 -8.86
CA SER A 67 -10.92 6.46 -10.17
C SER A 67 -11.50 5.11 -10.60
N ALA A 68 -11.55 4.13 -9.69
CA ALA A 68 -12.15 2.83 -9.94
C ALA A 68 -13.66 2.95 -10.25
N ALA A 69 -14.38 3.74 -9.43
CA ALA A 69 -15.80 3.99 -9.62
C ALA A 69 -16.09 4.72 -10.94
N LEU A 70 -15.27 5.69 -11.32
CA LEU A 70 -15.40 6.39 -12.60
C LEU A 70 -15.22 5.42 -13.78
N GLY A 71 -14.21 4.55 -13.73
CA GLY A 71 -13.98 3.55 -14.76
C GLY A 71 -15.18 2.62 -14.95
N ILE A 72 -15.78 2.13 -13.84
CA ILE A 72 -16.98 1.29 -13.87
C ILE A 72 -18.18 2.07 -14.39
N ALA A 73 -18.39 3.32 -13.95
CA ALA A 73 -19.49 4.15 -14.41
C ALA A 73 -19.40 4.48 -15.90
N GLN A 74 -18.19 4.67 -16.44
CA GLN A 74 -17.93 4.84 -17.86
C GLN A 74 -18.21 3.55 -18.64
N SER A 75 -17.77 2.41 -18.14
CA SER A 75 -18.06 1.10 -18.73
C SER A 75 -19.58 0.85 -18.81
N ASN A 76 -20.31 1.16 -17.73
CA ASN A 76 -21.76 1.06 -17.72
C ASN A 76 -22.41 1.97 -18.78
N ALA A 77 -21.90 3.20 -18.96
CA ALA A 77 -22.41 4.13 -19.97
C ALA A 77 -22.15 3.62 -21.40
N ILE A 78 -20.98 3.07 -21.69
CA ILE A 78 -20.63 2.48 -22.99
C ILE A 78 -21.56 1.28 -23.30
N LEU A 79 -21.84 0.45 -22.31
CA LEU A 79 -22.72 -0.72 -22.42
C LEU A 79 -24.21 -0.37 -22.39
N GLY A 80 -24.59 0.91 -22.30
CA GLY A 80 -25.98 1.36 -22.20
C GLY A 80 -26.70 0.93 -20.90
N LYS A 81 -25.94 0.52 -19.87
CA LYS A 81 -26.48 0.16 -18.56
C LYS A 81 -26.87 1.40 -17.77
N THR A 82 -27.88 1.25 -16.92
CA THR A 82 -28.44 2.35 -16.11
C THR A 82 -28.08 2.23 -14.64
N ASP A 83 -27.17 1.34 -14.28
CA ASP A 83 -26.75 1.06 -12.92
C ASP A 83 -25.92 2.21 -12.35
N TYR A 84 -26.05 2.43 -11.05
CA TYR A 84 -25.26 3.45 -10.35
C TYR A 84 -23.93 2.88 -9.87
N THR A 85 -22.93 3.76 -9.80
CA THR A 85 -21.66 3.47 -9.17
C THR A 85 -21.42 4.48 -8.06
N VAL A 86 -21.17 4.00 -6.85
CA VAL A 86 -20.99 4.83 -5.65
C VAL A 86 -19.59 4.61 -5.09
N ALA A 87 -18.79 5.67 -5.02
CA ALA A 87 -17.51 5.68 -4.32
C ALA A 87 -17.74 6.25 -2.91
N ILE A 88 -17.26 5.55 -1.88
CA ILE A 88 -17.30 5.98 -0.49
C ILE A 88 -15.85 6.26 -0.07
N ILE A 89 -15.53 7.53 0.20
CA ILE A 89 -14.17 7.97 0.50
C ILE A 89 -14.13 8.82 1.79
N GLY A 90 -13.13 8.58 2.64
CA GLY A 90 -12.88 9.42 3.80
C GLY A 90 -12.14 10.71 3.45
N ASP A 91 -12.27 11.72 4.32
CA ASP A 91 -11.62 13.02 4.17
C ASP A 91 -10.07 12.93 4.19
N GLY A 92 -9.51 11.98 4.95
CA GLY A 92 -8.08 11.67 4.90
C GLY A 92 -7.64 11.09 3.55
N ALA A 93 -8.35 10.09 3.02
CA ALA A 93 -8.06 9.48 1.73
C ALA A 93 -8.27 10.46 0.55
N LEU A 94 -9.16 11.44 0.71
CA LEU A 94 -9.37 12.49 -0.29
C LEU A 94 -8.16 13.41 -0.46
N THR A 95 -7.24 13.46 0.51
CA THR A 95 -6.00 14.27 0.39
C THR A 95 -4.98 13.68 -0.58
N GLY A 96 -5.11 12.41 -0.98
CA GLY A 96 -4.21 11.77 -1.92
C GLY A 96 -4.36 12.27 -3.35
N GLY A 97 -3.26 12.38 -4.10
CA GLY A 97 -3.24 12.91 -5.46
C GLY A 97 -4.18 12.20 -6.42
N LEU A 98 -4.22 10.87 -6.40
CA LEU A 98 -5.09 10.06 -7.26
C LEU A 98 -6.59 10.37 -7.07
N SER A 99 -7.01 10.73 -5.85
CA SER A 99 -8.40 11.18 -5.60
C SER A 99 -8.72 12.48 -6.35
N PHE A 100 -7.77 13.44 -6.37
CA PHE A 100 -7.93 14.69 -7.13
C PHE A 100 -7.93 14.44 -8.63
N GLU A 101 -7.09 13.55 -9.14
CA GLU A 101 -7.09 13.15 -10.55
C GLU A 101 -8.44 12.52 -10.93
N GLY A 102 -8.96 11.63 -10.07
CA GLY A 102 -10.28 11.03 -10.23
C GLY A 102 -11.41 12.05 -10.25
N LEU A 103 -11.42 12.99 -9.30
CA LEU A 103 -12.41 14.09 -9.25
C LEU A 103 -12.32 15.00 -10.48
N ASN A 104 -11.12 15.42 -10.86
CA ASN A 104 -10.90 16.28 -12.04
C ASN A 104 -11.42 15.63 -13.32
N ASN A 105 -11.21 14.33 -13.49
CA ASN A 105 -11.70 13.59 -14.64
C ASN A 105 -13.22 13.38 -14.59
N ALA A 106 -13.76 13.00 -13.42
CA ALA A 106 -15.17 12.70 -13.24
C ALA A 106 -16.07 13.92 -13.51
N GLY A 107 -15.63 15.11 -13.11
CA GLY A 107 -16.44 16.33 -13.20
C GLY A 107 -16.86 16.74 -14.62
N LYS A 108 -16.16 16.28 -15.65
CA LYS A 108 -16.50 16.52 -17.05
C LYS A 108 -17.47 15.49 -17.64
N THR A 109 -17.77 14.42 -16.91
CA THR A 109 -18.59 13.31 -17.39
C THR A 109 -20.08 13.53 -17.14
N LYS A 110 -20.89 12.69 -17.79
CA LYS A 110 -22.34 12.60 -17.52
C LYS A 110 -22.70 11.23 -16.97
N THR A 111 -21.75 10.56 -16.35
CA THR A 111 -21.93 9.22 -15.79
C THR A 111 -22.79 9.23 -14.54
N ARG A 112 -23.36 8.07 -14.21
CA ARG A 112 -24.15 7.86 -12.97
C ARG A 112 -23.22 7.55 -11.79
N LEU A 113 -22.24 8.43 -11.57
CA LEU A 113 -21.31 8.35 -10.46
C LEU A 113 -21.78 9.20 -9.29
N ILE A 114 -21.76 8.61 -8.10
CA ILE A 114 -22.00 9.30 -6.83
C ILE A 114 -20.79 9.12 -5.95
N VAL A 115 -20.19 10.21 -5.47
CA VAL A 115 -19.11 10.19 -4.49
C VAL A 115 -19.69 10.56 -3.12
N VAL A 116 -19.51 9.71 -2.14
CA VAL A 116 -19.85 9.98 -0.74
C VAL A 116 -18.57 10.31 -0.01
N LEU A 117 -18.39 11.60 0.31
CA LEU A 117 -17.28 12.08 1.11
C LEU A 117 -17.66 12.00 2.59
N ASN A 118 -17.03 11.09 3.31
CA ASN A 118 -17.21 10.92 4.76
C ASN A 118 -16.17 11.76 5.51
N ASP A 119 -16.58 12.91 6.02
CA ASP A 119 -15.75 13.85 6.76
C ASP A 119 -15.93 13.63 8.27
N ASN A 120 -14.93 13.02 8.89
CA ASN A 120 -14.88 12.82 10.34
C ASN A 120 -13.73 13.59 11.02
N LYS A 121 -13.03 14.46 10.27
CA LYS A 121 -11.88 15.29 10.70
C LYS A 121 -10.61 14.50 11.04
N MET A 122 -10.58 13.22 10.77
CA MET A 122 -9.51 12.31 11.17
C MET A 122 -9.14 11.37 10.01
N SER A 123 -7.83 11.18 9.83
CA SER A 123 -7.28 9.97 9.21
C SER A 123 -6.88 8.98 10.33
N ILE A 124 -5.67 8.46 10.32
CA ILE A 124 -5.08 7.81 11.51
C ILE A 124 -4.83 8.87 12.58
N SER A 125 -4.22 9.99 12.21
CA SER A 125 -4.05 11.22 13.02
C SER A 125 -4.98 12.34 12.53
N LYS A 126 -4.84 13.57 13.05
CA LYS A 126 -5.56 14.74 12.53
C LYS A 126 -5.13 15.01 11.10
N ASN A 127 -6.10 15.26 10.22
CA ASN A 127 -5.82 15.56 8.82
C ASN A 127 -5.00 16.85 8.68
N VAL A 128 -4.01 16.83 7.79
CA VAL A 128 -3.11 17.94 7.50
C VAL A 128 -3.40 18.58 6.15
N GLY A 129 -2.96 19.84 5.96
CA GLY A 129 -3.05 20.56 4.71
C GLY A 129 -4.26 21.49 4.57
N ALA A 130 -4.43 22.06 3.39
CA ALA A 130 -5.44 23.08 3.11
C ALA A 130 -6.86 22.50 2.91
N LEU A 131 -6.99 21.29 2.38
CA LEU A 131 -8.29 20.68 2.12
C LEU A 131 -9.10 20.45 3.40
N PRO A 132 -8.57 19.86 4.49
CA PRO A 132 -9.28 19.77 5.76
C PRO A 132 -9.72 21.11 6.32
N ARG A 133 -8.91 22.18 6.13
CA ARG A 133 -9.29 23.55 6.48
C ARG A 133 -10.46 24.04 5.64
N HIS A 134 -10.46 23.77 4.34
CA HIS A 134 -11.56 24.11 3.44
C HIS A 134 -12.86 23.38 3.85
N LEU A 135 -12.81 22.09 4.14
CA LEU A 135 -13.95 21.31 4.65
C LEU A 135 -14.45 21.87 5.99
N ALA A 136 -13.53 22.30 6.88
CA ALA A 136 -13.90 22.94 8.14
C ALA A 136 -14.68 24.25 7.93
N VAL A 137 -14.29 25.08 6.97
CA VAL A 137 -15.03 26.30 6.59
C VAL A 137 -16.43 25.94 6.09
N ILE A 138 -16.56 24.94 5.22
CA ILE A 138 -17.86 24.48 4.73
C ILE A 138 -18.75 24.01 5.89
N ARG A 139 -18.21 23.25 6.84
CA ARG A 139 -18.95 22.76 8.03
C ARG A 139 -19.41 23.88 8.96
N SER A 140 -18.62 24.95 9.08
CA SER A 140 -18.92 26.08 9.98
C SER A 140 -20.10 26.96 9.51
N HIS A 141 -20.61 26.73 8.30
CA HIS A 141 -21.76 27.42 7.75
C HIS A 141 -23.05 26.55 7.74
N PRO A 142 -23.67 26.27 8.89
CA PRO A 142 -24.81 25.35 9.00
C PRO A 142 -26.08 25.82 8.29
N SER A 143 -26.09 27.09 7.83
CA SER A 143 -27.31 27.72 7.27
C SER A 143 -27.66 27.30 5.84
N TYR A 144 -26.78 26.61 5.11
CA TYR A 144 -27.02 26.33 3.69
C TYR A 144 -28.19 25.40 3.45
N PHE A 145 -28.26 24.29 4.16
CA PHE A 145 -29.34 23.31 3.98
C PHE A 145 -30.67 23.82 4.56
N ASN A 146 -30.63 24.44 5.75
CA ASN A 146 -31.81 25.01 6.39
C ASN A 146 -32.37 26.23 5.66
N LEU A 147 -31.52 27.05 5.03
CA LEU A 147 -31.97 28.20 4.24
C LEU A 147 -32.54 27.74 2.90
N LYS A 148 -31.93 26.74 2.24
CA LYS A 148 -32.38 26.20 0.96
C LYS A 148 -33.77 25.54 1.11
N THR A 149 -33.97 24.72 2.12
CA THR A 149 -35.28 24.08 2.41
C THR A 149 -36.34 25.09 2.84
N LYS A 150 -35.99 26.10 3.62
CA LYS A 150 -36.91 27.20 3.98
C LYS A 150 -37.28 28.06 2.77
N VAL A 151 -36.33 28.38 1.89
CA VAL A 151 -36.59 29.14 0.65
C VAL A 151 -37.37 28.31 -0.37
N GLU A 152 -37.08 27.03 -0.51
CA GLU A 152 -37.87 26.14 -1.39
C GLU A 152 -39.29 25.91 -0.88
N LYS A 153 -39.49 25.75 0.42
CA LYS A 153 -40.82 25.71 1.04
C LYS A 153 -41.55 27.06 0.89
N ALA A 154 -40.89 28.18 1.12
CA ALA A 154 -41.46 29.51 0.95
C ALA A 154 -41.86 29.80 -0.50
N LEU A 155 -41.03 29.37 -1.48
CA LEU A 155 -41.35 29.50 -2.92
C LEU A 155 -42.47 28.54 -3.38
N GLY A 156 -42.63 27.38 -2.71
CA GLY A 156 -43.74 26.44 -2.96
C GLY A 156 -45.11 26.93 -2.50
N TYR A 157 -45.14 27.95 -1.62
CA TYR A 157 -46.38 28.60 -1.13
C TYR A 157 -46.84 29.79 -1.99
N ILE A 158 -46.11 30.19 -3.04
CA ILE A 158 -46.53 31.26 -3.94
C ILE A 158 -47.41 30.68 -5.04
N PRO A 159 -48.71 30.98 -5.09
CA PRO A 159 -49.61 30.43 -6.10
C PRO A 159 -49.27 31.00 -7.48
N LEU A 160 -49.11 30.11 -8.44
CA LEU A 160 -49.09 30.29 -9.90
C LEU A 160 -48.84 31.69 -10.43
N VAL A 161 -47.59 32.04 -10.61
CA VAL A 161 -47.19 33.20 -11.43
C VAL A 161 -46.43 32.65 -12.65
N GLY A 162 -46.83 33.09 -13.83
CA GLY A 162 -46.49 32.54 -15.14
C GLY A 162 -45.01 32.46 -15.48
N LYS A 163 -44.68 31.71 -16.53
CA LYS A 163 -43.35 31.32 -17.02
C LYS A 163 -42.25 32.42 -17.03
N PRO A 164 -42.47 33.71 -17.27
CA PRO A 164 -41.40 34.71 -17.23
C PRO A 164 -40.89 35.04 -15.82
N MET A 165 -41.72 34.89 -14.79
CA MET A 165 -41.31 35.17 -13.40
C MET A 165 -40.46 34.07 -12.79
N THR A 166 -40.61 32.84 -13.24
CA THR A 166 -39.74 31.72 -12.83
C THR A 166 -38.28 31.92 -13.30
N GLU A 167 -38.10 32.55 -14.45
CA GLU A 167 -36.76 32.89 -14.99
C GLU A 167 -36.11 34.03 -14.19
N VAL A 168 -36.85 35.04 -13.81
CA VAL A 168 -36.38 36.15 -12.94
C VAL A 168 -36.07 35.62 -11.54
N ILE A 169 -36.95 34.81 -10.96
CA ILE A 169 -36.71 34.18 -9.66
C ILE A 169 -35.45 33.27 -9.73
N ARG A 170 -35.25 32.54 -10.84
CA ARG A 170 -34.06 31.71 -11.06
C ARG A 170 -32.78 32.53 -11.16
N ARG A 171 -32.82 33.72 -11.83
CA ARG A 171 -31.69 34.67 -11.92
C ARG A 171 -31.40 35.35 -10.59
N VAL A 172 -32.44 35.76 -9.87
CA VAL A 172 -32.33 36.34 -8.52
C VAL A 172 -31.78 35.26 -7.54
N LYS A 173 -32.28 34.05 -7.60
CA LYS A 173 -31.77 32.90 -6.81
C LYS A 173 -30.30 32.58 -7.13
N LYS A 174 -29.90 32.67 -8.41
CA LYS A 174 -28.50 32.54 -8.84
C LYS A 174 -27.63 33.71 -8.40
N GLY A 175 -28.16 34.93 -8.46
CA GLY A 175 -27.49 36.16 -8.00
C GLY A 175 -27.29 36.19 -6.48
N ILE A 176 -28.32 35.82 -5.71
CA ILE A 176 -28.22 35.68 -4.25
C ILE A 176 -27.29 34.54 -3.86
N LYS A 177 -27.30 33.40 -4.58
CA LYS A 177 -26.34 32.30 -4.38
C LYS A 177 -24.90 32.79 -4.58
N ASN A 178 -24.63 33.60 -5.62
CA ASN A 178 -23.29 34.10 -5.93
C ASN A 178 -22.84 35.27 -5.02
N LEU A 179 -23.77 35.97 -4.36
CA LEU A 179 -23.44 37.08 -3.42
C LEU A 179 -23.09 36.57 -2.00
N PHE A 180 -23.59 35.41 -1.62
CA PHE A 180 -23.45 34.89 -0.26
C PHE A 180 -22.62 33.60 -0.13
N TYR A 181 -22.23 32.93 -1.26
CA TYR A 181 -21.45 31.71 -1.25
C TYR A 181 -20.42 31.70 -2.37
N ASN A 182 -19.15 31.62 -2.01
CA ASN A 182 -18.14 31.07 -2.90
C ASN A 182 -18.56 29.64 -3.22
N SER A 183 -18.54 29.25 -4.50
CA SER A 183 -18.78 27.86 -4.90
C SER A 183 -17.75 26.95 -4.20
N THR A 184 -18.16 25.73 -3.88
CA THR A 184 -17.21 24.75 -3.36
C THR A 184 -16.28 24.31 -4.49
N ILE A 185 -15.04 23.93 -4.15
CA ILE A 185 -14.09 23.34 -5.11
C ILE A 185 -14.74 22.20 -5.92
N PHE A 186 -15.63 21.43 -5.33
CA PHE A 186 -16.33 20.32 -5.99
C PHE A 186 -17.33 20.79 -7.05
N GLU A 187 -18.03 21.90 -6.80
CA GLU A 187 -18.92 22.50 -7.78
C GLU A 187 -18.14 23.10 -8.95
N ASP A 188 -16.99 23.70 -8.68
CA ASP A 188 -16.08 24.25 -9.70
C ASP A 188 -15.48 23.14 -10.56
N MET A 189 -15.22 21.96 -9.98
CA MET A 189 -14.85 20.74 -10.70
C MET A 189 -15.99 20.15 -11.52
N GLY A 190 -17.24 20.59 -11.38
CA GLY A 190 -18.39 20.14 -12.18
C GLY A 190 -19.36 19.20 -11.47
N PHE A 191 -19.14 18.84 -10.20
CA PHE A 191 -20.04 17.97 -9.45
C PHE A 191 -21.36 18.67 -9.04
N ALA A 192 -22.41 17.90 -8.88
CA ALA A 192 -23.59 18.30 -8.13
C ALA A 192 -23.28 18.11 -6.63
N TYR A 193 -22.85 19.15 -5.95
CA TYR A 193 -22.50 19.09 -4.54
C TYR A 193 -23.76 19.16 -3.64
N MET A 194 -23.81 18.27 -2.65
CA MET A 194 -24.83 18.21 -1.60
C MET A 194 -24.16 18.03 -0.24
N GLY A 195 -24.50 18.88 0.69
CA GLY A 195 -23.97 18.81 2.04
C GLY A 195 -23.45 20.15 2.57
N PRO A 196 -22.81 20.16 3.75
CA PRO A 196 -22.63 18.99 4.61
C PRO A 196 -23.91 18.54 5.29
N VAL A 197 -24.11 17.22 5.42
CA VAL A 197 -25.25 16.61 6.13
C VAL A 197 -24.76 15.73 7.27
N ASP A 198 -25.63 15.50 8.26
CA ASP A 198 -25.32 14.57 9.35
C ASP A 198 -25.28 13.13 8.80
N GLY A 199 -24.11 12.50 8.85
CA GLY A 199 -23.89 11.13 8.40
C GLY A 199 -24.49 10.06 9.33
N HIS A 200 -24.99 10.45 10.50
CA HIS A 200 -25.71 9.56 11.41
C HIS A 200 -27.24 9.65 11.25
N ASP A 201 -27.74 10.59 10.45
CA ASP A 201 -29.15 10.70 10.09
C ASP A 201 -29.44 9.89 8.81
N VAL A 202 -29.94 8.67 9.00
CA VAL A 202 -30.21 7.71 7.91
C VAL A 202 -31.28 8.23 6.96
N GLU A 203 -32.32 8.90 7.45
CA GLU A 203 -33.41 9.41 6.64
C GLU A 203 -32.95 10.54 5.70
N THR A 204 -32.24 11.52 6.25
CA THR A 204 -31.62 12.60 5.46
C THR A 204 -30.65 12.05 4.40
N LEU A 205 -29.86 11.01 4.73
CA LEU A 205 -28.98 10.37 3.76
C LEU A 205 -29.76 9.69 2.62
N GLU A 206 -30.85 9.02 2.92
CA GLU A 206 -31.71 8.39 1.92
C GLU A 206 -32.28 9.41 0.94
N ASP A 207 -32.74 10.56 1.44
CA ASP A 207 -33.23 11.66 0.62
C ASP A 207 -32.13 12.22 -0.28
N CYS A 208 -30.90 12.39 0.25
CA CYS A 208 -29.74 12.84 -0.53
C CYS A 208 -29.43 11.87 -1.67
N PHE A 209 -29.49 10.55 -1.44
CA PHE A 209 -29.27 9.56 -2.48
C PHE A 209 -30.35 9.61 -3.56
N GLU A 210 -31.61 9.78 -3.19
CA GLU A 210 -32.71 9.93 -4.16
C GLU A 210 -32.55 11.19 -5.03
N VAL A 211 -32.08 12.30 -4.45
CA VAL A 211 -31.77 13.52 -5.20
C VAL A 211 -30.59 13.29 -6.13
N ALA A 212 -29.51 12.65 -5.64
CA ALA A 212 -28.32 12.35 -6.42
C ALA A 212 -28.60 11.49 -7.65
N LYS A 213 -29.46 10.46 -7.51
CA LYS A 213 -29.89 9.62 -8.62
C LYS A 213 -30.56 10.38 -9.77
N ARG A 214 -31.20 11.52 -9.48
CA ARG A 214 -31.88 12.37 -10.48
C ARG A 214 -30.94 13.35 -11.19
N MET A 215 -29.68 13.47 -10.73
CA MET A 215 -28.72 14.39 -11.35
C MET A 215 -28.23 13.85 -12.70
N LYS A 216 -28.03 14.77 -13.66
CA LYS A 216 -27.52 14.48 -15.01
C LYS A 216 -25.99 14.60 -15.10
N ARG A 217 -25.32 14.73 -13.98
CA ARG A 217 -23.87 14.87 -13.81
C ARG A 217 -23.45 14.16 -12.54
N PRO A 218 -22.17 13.80 -12.36
CA PRO A 218 -21.70 13.19 -11.13
C PRO A 218 -22.11 14.00 -9.91
N ALA A 219 -22.49 13.33 -8.84
CA ALA A 219 -22.89 13.95 -7.59
C ALA A 219 -21.84 13.69 -6.51
N LEU A 220 -21.61 14.68 -5.63
CA LEU A 220 -20.80 14.51 -4.44
C LEU A 220 -21.65 14.87 -3.21
N ILE A 221 -21.80 13.88 -2.33
CA ILE A 221 -22.53 14.00 -1.07
C ILE A 221 -21.51 14.09 0.05
N HIS A 222 -21.41 15.27 0.69
CA HIS A 222 -20.51 15.50 1.81
C HIS A 222 -21.27 15.22 3.12
N ILE A 223 -20.87 14.16 3.81
CA ILE A 223 -21.43 13.75 5.11
C ILE A 223 -20.46 14.02 6.23
N CYS A 224 -20.96 14.42 7.39
CA CYS A 224 -20.18 14.62 8.59
C CYS A 224 -20.47 13.52 9.60
N THR A 225 -19.44 12.83 10.06
CA THR A 225 -19.59 11.75 11.06
C THR A 225 -18.68 11.97 12.26
N VAL A 226 -18.95 11.24 13.32
CA VAL A 226 -18.08 11.13 14.50
C VAL A 226 -17.41 9.76 14.45
N LYS A 227 -16.07 9.74 14.35
CA LYS A 227 -15.29 8.49 14.36
C LYS A 227 -15.46 7.79 15.70
N GLY A 228 -15.77 6.47 15.66
CA GLY A 228 -16.02 5.69 16.87
C GLY A 228 -17.41 5.85 17.47
N LYS A 229 -18.36 6.53 16.79
CA LYS A 229 -19.72 6.78 17.25
C LYS A 229 -20.42 5.54 17.79
N GLY A 230 -20.91 5.63 19.04
CA GLY A 230 -21.60 4.54 19.73
C GLY A 230 -20.68 3.76 20.70
N TYR A 231 -19.37 4.00 20.69
CA TYR A 231 -18.42 3.43 21.63
C TYR A 231 -17.59 4.54 22.27
N SER A 232 -17.87 4.84 23.54
CA SER A 232 -17.36 6.04 24.23
C SER A 232 -15.84 6.13 24.29
N PHE A 233 -15.13 5.02 24.39
CA PHE A 233 -13.66 4.99 24.37
C PHE A 233 -13.12 5.41 23.00
N ALA A 234 -13.68 4.88 21.92
CA ALA A 234 -13.30 5.24 20.56
C ALA A 234 -13.66 6.70 20.20
N GLU A 235 -14.77 7.23 20.73
CA GLU A 235 -15.13 8.64 20.53
C GLU A 235 -14.12 9.59 21.22
N LYS A 236 -13.55 9.19 22.38
CA LYS A 236 -12.56 9.97 23.13
C LYS A 236 -11.15 9.88 22.54
N SER A 237 -10.75 8.69 22.06
CA SER A 237 -9.41 8.41 21.51
C SER A 237 -9.50 7.75 20.13
N PRO A 238 -10.05 8.44 19.11
CA PRO A 238 -10.33 7.82 17.81
C PRO A 238 -9.10 7.36 17.03
N ALA A 239 -7.91 7.82 17.38
CA ALA A 239 -6.64 7.36 16.80
C ALA A 239 -6.29 5.96 17.31
N ASP A 240 -6.39 5.72 18.62
CA ASP A 240 -6.05 4.45 19.27
C ASP A 240 -6.96 3.31 18.79
N PHE A 241 -8.23 3.66 18.46
CA PHE A 241 -9.23 2.73 17.96
C PHE A 241 -9.32 2.68 16.42
N HIS A 242 -8.34 3.21 15.70
CA HIS A 242 -8.33 3.14 14.23
C HIS A 242 -8.11 1.71 13.73
N GLY A 243 -7.22 0.97 14.36
CA GLY A 243 -6.95 -0.45 14.12
C GLY A 243 -6.74 -1.16 15.45
N VAL A 244 -7.76 -1.82 15.95
CA VAL A 244 -7.74 -2.50 17.25
C VAL A 244 -7.20 -3.91 17.08
N SER A 245 -6.27 -4.30 17.98
CA SER A 245 -5.74 -5.66 18.05
C SER A 245 -6.74 -6.62 18.70
N SER A 246 -6.57 -7.91 18.45
CA SER A 246 -7.43 -8.99 18.98
C SER A 246 -7.43 -9.17 20.51
N GLY A 247 -6.66 -8.38 21.26
CA GLY A 247 -6.56 -8.45 22.73
C GLY A 247 -7.25 -7.30 23.49
N MET A 248 -8.06 -6.48 22.80
CA MET A 248 -8.74 -5.36 23.46
C MET A 248 -9.90 -5.84 24.35
N ASP A 249 -9.94 -5.39 25.62
CA ASP A 249 -11.13 -5.52 26.47
C ASP A 249 -12.18 -4.47 26.06
N ILE A 250 -13.33 -4.95 25.58
CA ILE A 250 -14.42 -4.08 25.12
C ILE A 250 -15.03 -3.24 26.24
N ASN A 251 -14.92 -3.66 27.51
CA ASN A 251 -15.53 -2.96 28.66
C ASN A 251 -14.62 -1.84 29.19
N THR A 252 -13.30 -2.01 29.11
CA THR A 252 -12.32 -1.03 29.60
C THR A 252 -11.71 -0.20 28.48
N GLY A 253 -11.75 -0.70 27.24
CA GLY A 253 -11.08 -0.10 26.11
C GLY A 253 -9.56 -0.27 26.15
N GLU A 254 -9.02 -1.06 27.06
CA GLU A 254 -7.59 -1.30 27.21
C GLU A 254 -7.12 -2.36 26.21
N CYS A 255 -5.95 -2.13 25.64
CA CYS A 255 -5.22 -3.10 24.82
C CYS A 255 -3.99 -3.55 25.59
N ASP A 256 -3.56 -4.79 25.40
CA ASP A 256 -2.29 -5.26 25.94
C ASP A 256 -1.15 -4.32 25.49
N PRO A 257 -0.27 -3.88 26.41
CA PRO A 257 0.83 -3.01 26.06
C PRO A 257 1.74 -3.73 25.06
N SER A 258 1.92 -3.15 23.90
CA SER A 258 2.87 -3.65 22.91
C SER A 258 4.29 -3.56 23.49
N GLY A 259 5.05 -4.66 23.42
CA GLY A 259 6.47 -4.70 23.78
C GLY A 259 7.32 -3.75 22.92
N LYS A 260 8.64 -3.78 23.09
CA LYS A 260 9.58 -3.08 22.20
C LYS A 260 9.34 -3.52 20.74
N SER A 261 9.40 -2.57 19.82
CA SER A 261 9.19 -2.80 18.40
C SER A 261 10.27 -2.13 17.55
N PHE A 262 10.44 -2.59 16.31
CA PHE A 262 11.35 -1.96 15.35
C PHE A 262 10.98 -0.49 15.12
N SER A 263 9.70 -0.15 14.93
CA SER A 263 9.26 1.24 14.76
C SER A 263 9.59 2.11 15.99
N GLY A 264 9.38 1.60 17.21
CA GLY A 264 9.71 2.30 18.45
C GLY A 264 11.23 2.50 18.61
N THR A 265 12.02 1.48 18.30
CA THR A 265 13.50 1.55 18.32
C THR A 265 14.02 2.55 17.29
N PHE A 266 13.49 2.51 16.06
CA PHE A 266 13.80 3.49 15.01
C PHE A 266 13.55 4.92 15.48
N GLY A 267 12.32 5.21 15.99
CA GLY A 267 11.96 6.55 16.42
C GLY A 267 12.84 7.09 17.54
N LYS A 268 13.17 6.23 18.53
CA LYS A 268 14.07 6.58 19.64
C LYS A 268 15.47 6.89 19.13
N LYS A 269 16.08 6.01 18.31
CA LYS A 269 17.42 6.22 17.75
C LYS A 269 17.46 7.47 16.86
N LEU A 270 16.41 7.73 16.09
CA LEU A 270 16.33 8.94 15.26
C LEU A 270 16.33 10.22 16.11
N CYS A 271 15.62 10.23 17.24
CA CYS A 271 15.65 11.36 18.18
C CYS A 271 17.07 11.57 18.75
N GLU A 272 17.77 10.51 19.13
CA GLU A 272 19.15 10.59 19.61
C GLU A 272 20.09 11.21 18.56
N LEU A 273 20.00 10.76 17.31
CA LEU A 273 20.79 11.29 16.20
C LEU A 273 20.45 12.76 15.87
N ALA A 274 19.16 13.11 15.92
CA ALA A 274 18.68 14.46 15.63
C ALA A 274 19.06 15.49 16.71
N ASN A 275 19.24 15.07 17.95
CA ASN A 275 19.80 15.92 19.01
C ASN A 275 21.22 16.40 18.67
N ASN A 276 22.00 15.55 18.04
CA ASN A 276 23.41 15.83 17.69
C ASN A 276 23.58 16.40 16.27
N ASN A 277 22.56 16.30 15.42
CA ASN A 277 22.63 16.77 14.04
C ASN A 277 21.34 17.52 13.64
N GLN A 278 21.44 18.85 13.60
CA GLN A 278 20.31 19.72 13.26
C GLN A 278 19.85 19.64 11.79
N LYS A 279 20.61 18.99 10.91
CA LYS A 279 20.22 18.79 9.51
C LYS A 279 19.19 17.66 9.34
N ILE A 280 19.06 16.76 10.32
CA ILE A 280 18.10 15.66 10.27
C ILE A 280 16.68 16.21 10.39
N CYS A 281 15.83 15.84 9.43
CA CYS A 281 14.40 16.07 9.47
C CYS A 281 13.65 14.76 9.14
N ALA A 282 12.47 14.60 9.69
CA ALA A 282 11.65 13.41 9.48
C ALA A 282 10.41 13.72 8.63
N VAL A 283 10.10 12.83 7.70
CA VAL A 283 8.93 12.94 6.81
C VAL A 283 8.13 11.64 6.88
N THR A 284 6.81 11.75 6.97
CA THR A 284 5.90 10.59 6.88
C THR A 284 4.61 10.98 6.16
N ALA A 285 3.82 9.98 5.76
CA ALA A 285 2.55 10.16 5.06
C ALA A 285 1.38 9.63 5.91
N ALA A 286 0.88 10.46 6.82
CA ALA A 286 -0.22 10.18 7.76
C ALA A 286 0.03 8.98 8.71
N MET A 287 1.31 8.64 8.97
CA MET A 287 1.69 7.44 9.71
C MET A 287 2.59 7.75 10.92
N THR A 288 2.45 8.93 11.52
CA THR A 288 3.31 9.42 12.61
C THR A 288 3.50 8.41 13.74
N ASP A 289 2.40 7.87 14.28
CA ASP A 289 2.44 6.89 15.37
C ASP A 289 2.91 5.52 14.87
N GLY A 290 2.36 5.09 13.74
CA GLY A 290 2.65 3.77 13.16
C GLY A 290 4.10 3.56 12.75
N THR A 291 4.83 4.62 12.41
CA THR A 291 6.27 4.59 12.07
C THR A 291 7.18 4.97 13.23
N GLY A 292 6.63 5.16 14.45
CA GLY A 292 7.41 5.49 15.65
C GLY A 292 7.90 6.95 15.73
N LEU A 293 7.36 7.86 14.90
CA LEU A 293 7.82 9.25 14.84
C LEU A 293 7.12 10.21 15.82
N SER A 294 6.23 9.71 16.70
CA SER A 294 5.46 10.52 17.65
C SER A 294 6.33 11.34 18.58
N GLU A 295 7.42 10.75 19.08
CA GLU A 295 8.36 11.44 19.95
C GLU A 295 9.17 12.48 19.18
N PHE A 296 9.64 12.15 17.98
CA PHE A 296 10.35 13.08 17.10
C PHE A 296 9.48 14.32 16.77
N SER A 297 8.20 14.12 16.50
CA SER A 297 7.26 15.22 16.19
C SER A 297 7.07 16.19 17.35
N LYS A 298 7.16 15.70 18.60
CA LYS A 298 7.06 16.52 19.82
C LYS A 298 8.37 17.25 20.13
N GLN A 299 9.52 16.57 19.98
CA GLN A 299 10.83 17.14 20.30
C GLN A 299 11.31 18.13 19.22
N PHE A 300 11.01 17.86 17.94
CA PHE A 300 11.51 18.62 16.80
C PHE A 300 10.40 19.05 15.83
N PRO A 301 9.38 19.79 16.28
CA PRO A 301 8.20 20.12 15.46
C PRO A 301 8.55 20.89 14.17
N GLU A 302 9.60 21.72 14.17
CA GLU A 302 10.07 22.47 12.97
C GLU A 302 10.82 21.62 11.95
N ARG A 303 11.17 20.38 12.32
CA ARG A 303 11.90 19.43 11.48
C ARG A 303 11.09 18.15 11.20
N PHE A 304 9.82 18.17 11.56
CA PHE A 304 8.89 17.07 11.35
C PHE A 304 7.82 17.46 10.33
N PHE A 305 7.60 16.59 9.33
CA PHE A 305 6.65 16.82 8.25
C PHE A 305 5.77 15.59 8.06
N ASP A 306 4.51 15.68 8.51
CA ASP A 306 3.45 14.78 8.08
C ASP A 306 2.76 15.41 6.87
N VAL A 307 2.83 14.76 5.72
CA VAL A 307 2.29 15.30 4.46
C VAL A 307 0.88 14.81 4.13
N GLY A 308 0.24 14.07 5.06
CA GLY A 308 -1.03 13.40 4.80
C GLY A 308 -0.83 12.12 3.99
N ILE A 309 -1.93 11.53 3.50
CA ILE A 309 -1.84 10.27 2.70
C ILE A 309 -1.36 10.62 1.29
N ALA A 310 -0.06 10.88 1.14
CA ALA A 310 0.55 11.37 -0.09
C ALA A 310 2.03 10.92 -0.20
N GLU A 311 2.25 9.62 -0.38
CA GLU A 311 3.58 9.00 -0.39
C GLU A 311 4.48 9.56 -1.51
N GLN A 312 3.93 9.80 -2.70
CA GLN A 312 4.63 10.42 -3.83
C GLN A 312 5.12 11.83 -3.45
N HIS A 313 4.25 12.64 -2.84
CA HIS A 313 4.60 13.97 -2.36
C HIS A 313 5.68 13.91 -1.27
N ALA A 314 5.60 12.95 -0.34
CA ALA A 314 6.60 12.76 0.72
C ALA A 314 8.01 12.61 0.14
N LEU A 315 8.17 11.79 -0.91
CA LEU A 315 9.45 11.50 -1.54
C LEU A 315 9.99 12.71 -2.33
N THR A 316 9.16 13.34 -3.16
CA THR A 316 9.56 14.55 -3.89
C THR A 316 9.84 15.72 -2.94
N PHE A 317 9.05 15.88 -1.88
CA PHE A 317 9.28 16.88 -0.85
C PHE A 317 10.62 16.65 -0.11
N ALA A 318 10.92 15.40 0.24
CA ALA A 318 12.20 15.02 0.84
C ALA A 318 13.37 15.33 -0.11
N SER A 319 13.20 15.17 -1.43
CA SER A 319 14.21 15.56 -2.42
C SER A 319 14.51 17.06 -2.37
N GLY A 320 13.47 17.88 -2.22
CA GLY A 320 13.61 19.33 -2.02
C GLY A 320 14.38 19.66 -0.73
N LEU A 321 14.06 18.98 0.39
CA LEU A 321 14.78 19.17 1.66
C LEU A 321 16.27 18.78 1.53
N ALA A 322 16.57 17.68 0.84
CA ALA A 322 17.93 17.25 0.59
C ALA A 322 18.71 18.26 -0.27
N LYS A 323 18.10 18.82 -1.31
CA LYS A 323 18.69 19.91 -2.11
C LYS A 323 18.92 21.18 -1.28
N GLY A 324 18.05 21.44 -0.29
CA GLY A 324 18.21 22.52 0.69
C GLY A 324 19.29 22.28 1.74
N GLY A 325 19.99 21.13 1.71
CA GLY A 325 21.12 20.82 2.60
C GLY A 325 20.74 20.08 3.89
N HIS A 326 19.50 19.58 4.00
CA HIS A 326 19.05 18.72 5.09
C HIS A 326 19.34 17.23 4.82
N ILE A 327 19.15 16.41 5.84
CA ILE A 327 19.20 14.95 5.77
C ILE A 327 17.79 14.44 6.08
N PRO A 328 16.93 14.29 5.06
CA PRO A 328 15.57 13.80 5.29
C PRO A 328 15.58 12.29 5.54
N VAL A 329 14.88 11.91 6.61
CA VAL A 329 14.54 10.53 6.96
C VAL A 329 13.07 10.35 6.69
N VAL A 330 12.76 9.55 5.66
CA VAL A 330 11.38 9.31 5.21
C VAL A 330 10.93 7.95 5.73
N ALA A 331 9.90 7.92 6.56
CA ALA A 331 9.36 6.67 7.12
C ALA A 331 8.00 6.34 6.50
N LEU A 332 7.93 5.24 5.76
CA LEU A 332 6.74 4.76 5.05
C LEU A 332 6.58 3.25 5.24
N TYR A 333 5.34 2.74 5.18
CA TYR A 333 5.12 1.30 5.13
C TYR A 333 5.51 0.74 3.77
N SER A 334 6.11 -0.45 3.77
CA SER A 334 6.59 -1.14 2.58
C SER A 334 5.53 -1.23 1.48
N ALA A 335 4.31 -1.69 1.79
CA ALA A 335 3.23 -1.81 0.83
C ALA A 335 2.79 -0.45 0.24
N PHE A 336 2.85 0.64 1.01
CA PHE A 336 2.45 1.98 0.54
C PHE A 336 3.55 2.69 -0.23
N LEU A 337 4.81 2.34 0.01
CA LEU A 337 5.97 2.86 -0.71
C LEU A 337 5.89 2.60 -2.23
N GLN A 338 5.22 1.53 -2.64
CA GLN A 338 5.02 1.21 -4.06
C GLN A 338 4.47 2.37 -4.88
N ARG A 339 3.64 3.25 -4.27
CA ARG A 339 3.09 4.45 -4.93
C ARG A 339 4.14 5.48 -5.31
N GLY A 340 5.27 5.47 -4.63
CA GLY A 340 6.34 6.45 -4.81
C GLY A 340 7.53 5.95 -5.61
N PHE A 341 7.42 4.82 -6.31
CA PHE A 341 8.57 4.23 -7.01
C PHE A 341 9.15 5.16 -8.10
N ASP A 342 8.30 5.82 -8.88
CA ASP A 342 8.75 6.81 -9.87
C ASP A 342 9.56 7.93 -9.22
N GLN A 343 9.11 8.47 -8.08
CA GLN A 343 9.81 9.52 -7.36
C GLN A 343 11.15 9.05 -6.76
N LEU A 344 11.25 7.77 -6.39
CA LEU A 344 12.53 7.18 -5.98
C LEU A 344 13.52 7.14 -7.14
N VAL A 345 13.06 6.78 -8.35
CA VAL A 345 13.90 6.74 -9.55
C VAL A 345 14.30 8.14 -9.98
N HIS A 346 13.30 8.98 -10.29
CA HIS A 346 13.48 10.28 -10.95
C HIS A 346 13.98 11.37 -10.00
N ASP A 347 13.31 11.53 -8.85
CA ASP A 347 13.57 12.67 -7.98
C ASP A 347 14.72 12.43 -7.01
N ILE A 348 15.05 11.16 -6.71
CA ILE A 348 16.04 10.80 -5.69
C ILE A 348 17.27 10.13 -6.30
N ALA A 349 17.12 8.93 -6.88
CA ALA A 349 18.26 8.11 -7.29
C ALA A 349 19.03 8.74 -8.47
N ALA A 350 18.32 9.23 -9.49
CA ALA A 350 18.92 9.89 -10.65
C ALA A 350 19.75 11.14 -10.27
N GLN A 351 19.45 11.77 -9.12
CA GLN A 351 20.14 12.95 -8.63
C GLN A 351 21.20 12.66 -7.54
N ASN A 352 21.38 11.39 -7.15
CA ASN A 352 22.26 10.96 -6.05
C ASN A 352 22.03 11.76 -4.76
N LEU A 353 20.77 11.98 -4.37
CA LEU A 353 20.43 12.72 -3.18
C LEU A 353 20.65 11.87 -1.92
N LYS A 354 21.11 12.50 -0.85
CA LYS A 354 21.20 11.87 0.46
C LYS A 354 19.82 11.87 1.11
N ILE A 355 19.14 10.73 1.02
CA ILE A 355 17.86 10.46 1.68
C ILE A 355 17.97 9.12 2.39
N ILE A 356 17.38 9.03 3.57
CA ILE A 356 17.29 7.81 4.36
C ILE A 356 15.82 7.38 4.31
N LEU A 357 15.56 6.26 3.66
CA LEU A 357 14.22 5.68 3.53
C LEU A 357 14.08 4.53 4.52
N CYS A 358 13.27 4.74 5.56
CA CYS A 358 12.93 3.74 6.55
C CYS A 358 11.64 3.04 6.14
N VAL A 359 11.78 1.80 5.66
CA VAL A 359 10.68 0.98 5.12
C VAL A 359 10.17 0.10 6.24
N ASP A 360 9.14 0.59 6.92
CA ASP A 360 8.49 -0.12 8.01
C ASP A 360 7.53 -1.20 7.48
N ARG A 361 7.30 -2.25 8.23
CA ARG A 361 6.43 -3.39 7.86
C ARG A 361 6.87 -4.12 6.58
N ALA A 362 8.17 -4.26 6.40
CA ALA A 362 8.75 -5.10 5.36
C ALA A 362 8.43 -6.59 5.61
N GLY A 363 8.19 -7.34 4.56
CA GLY A 363 7.83 -8.75 4.65
C GLY A 363 6.38 -8.99 5.09
N ILE A 364 6.12 -10.10 5.77
CA ILE A 364 4.80 -10.52 6.24
C ILE A 364 4.35 -9.66 7.43
N VAL A 365 3.17 -9.04 7.33
CA VAL A 365 2.58 -8.21 8.39
C VAL A 365 1.44 -8.89 9.15
N GLY A 366 0.93 -10.00 8.64
CA GLY A 366 -0.03 -10.85 9.34
C GLY A 366 -1.50 -10.56 9.00
N GLU A 367 -2.28 -10.11 9.97
CA GLU A 367 -3.74 -10.02 9.95
C GLU A 367 -4.32 -9.07 8.90
N ASP A 368 -3.55 -8.08 8.44
CA ASP A 368 -3.98 -7.12 7.43
C ASP A 368 -3.94 -7.68 5.99
N GLY A 369 -3.21 -8.77 5.78
CA GLY A 369 -3.25 -9.59 4.57
C GLY A 369 -2.58 -9.00 3.34
N GLU A 370 -3.00 -9.49 2.18
CA GLU A 370 -2.38 -9.34 0.88
C GLU A 370 -1.94 -7.93 0.51
N MET A 371 -2.81 -6.94 0.77
CA MET A 371 -2.57 -5.56 0.36
C MET A 371 -1.61 -4.81 1.30
N HIS A 372 -1.22 -5.43 2.42
CA HIS A 372 -0.37 -4.80 3.42
C HIS A 372 0.97 -5.51 3.61
N HIS A 373 1.14 -6.74 3.09
CA HIS A 373 2.43 -7.43 3.11
C HIS A 373 3.46 -6.66 2.30
N GLY A 374 4.65 -6.46 2.87
CA GLY A 374 5.78 -5.80 2.25
C GLY A 374 6.67 -6.76 1.47
N LEU A 375 6.09 -7.49 0.50
CA LEU A 375 6.79 -8.56 -0.23
C LEU A 375 7.49 -8.09 -1.50
N PHE A 376 7.14 -6.92 -2.03
CA PHE A 376 7.62 -6.44 -3.33
C PHE A 376 8.77 -5.44 -3.22
N ASP A 377 9.06 -4.93 -2.01
CA ASP A 377 9.98 -3.83 -1.78
C ASP A 377 11.41 -4.14 -2.24
N VAL A 378 11.94 -5.32 -1.92
CA VAL A 378 13.29 -5.74 -2.35
C VAL A 378 13.38 -5.75 -3.87
N ALA A 379 12.38 -6.32 -4.55
CA ALA A 379 12.39 -6.46 -6.01
C ALA A 379 12.48 -5.10 -6.73
N PHE A 380 11.62 -4.12 -6.38
CA PHE A 380 11.67 -2.82 -7.05
C PHE A 380 12.82 -1.92 -6.54
N LEU A 381 13.17 -1.96 -5.25
CA LEU A 381 14.27 -1.16 -4.70
C LEU A 381 15.64 -1.63 -5.20
N SER A 382 15.80 -2.93 -5.46
CA SER A 382 17.05 -3.50 -6.01
C SER A 382 17.39 -2.95 -7.39
N THR A 383 16.41 -2.46 -8.14
CA THR A 383 16.65 -1.84 -9.46
C THR A 383 17.27 -0.46 -9.40
N LEU A 384 17.21 0.24 -8.24
CA LEU A 384 17.68 1.61 -8.11
C LEU A 384 19.24 1.67 -8.14
N PRO A 385 19.86 2.38 -9.10
CA PRO A 385 21.31 2.56 -9.10
C PRO A 385 21.79 3.28 -7.83
N ASN A 386 22.99 2.92 -7.34
CA ASN A 386 23.66 3.56 -6.20
C ASN A 386 22.88 3.54 -4.87
N ALA A 387 21.75 2.83 -4.76
CA ALA A 387 21.08 2.63 -3.49
C ALA A 387 21.84 1.66 -2.60
N VAL A 388 21.84 1.93 -1.29
CA VAL A 388 22.31 1.00 -0.26
C VAL A 388 21.10 0.49 0.48
N ILE A 389 20.93 -0.83 0.60
CA ILE A 389 19.75 -1.45 1.22
C ILE A 389 20.21 -2.36 2.36
N TYR A 390 19.70 -2.06 3.55
CA TYR A 390 19.84 -2.85 4.77
C TYR A 390 18.53 -3.54 5.13
N SER A 391 18.61 -4.70 5.75
CA SER A 391 17.47 -5.48 6.25
C SER A 391 17.80 -6.05 7.63
N PRO A 392 17.80 -5.21 8.69
CA PRO A 392 18.16 -5.61 10.04
C PRO A 392 17.20 -6.67 10.59
N LYS A 393 17.75 -7.68 11.26
CA LYS A 393 17.01 -8.75 11.93
C LYS A 393 16.77 -8.48 13.42
N ASN A 394 17.49 -7.52 14.00
CA ASN A 394 17.39 -7.12 15.41
C ASN A 394 17.54 -5.61 15.59
N PHE A 395 17.29 -5.13 16.81
CA PHE A 395 17.31 -3.70 17.12
C PHE A 395 18.70 -3.08 17.01
N ALA A 396 19.75 -3.82 17.37
CA ALA A 396 21.12 -3.31 17.30
C ALA A 396 21.59 -3.09 15.86
N GLU A 397 21.22 -3.99 14.94
CA GLU A 397 21.45 -3.79 13.51
C GLU A 397 20.70 -2.56 12.98
N LEU A 398 19.42 -2.39 13.33
CA LEU A 398 18.63 -1.21 12.94
C LEU A 398 19.27 0.10 13.41
N GLU A 399 19.70 0.17 14.68
CA GLU A 399 20.35 1.37 15.24
C GLU A 399 21.67 1.68 14.54
N SER A 400 22.48 0.65 14.26
CA SER A 400 23.77 0.77 13.55
C SER A 400 23.58 1.21 12.09
N ASP A 401 22.62 0.62 11.40
CA ASP A 401 22.31 0.94 10.00
C ASP A 401 21.83 2.39 9.86
N LEU A 402 21.00 2.85 10.78
CA LEU A 402 20.50 4.23 10.80
C LEU A 402 21.66 5.22 11.04
N GLU A 403 22.56 4.91 11.97
CA GLU A 403 23.75 5.72 12.23
C GLU A 403 24.70 5.74 11.03
N THR A 404 24.91 4.58 10.39
CA THR A 404 25.70 4.44 9.17
C THR A 404 25.12 5.26 8.03
N ALA A 405 23.80 5.24 7.84
CA ALA A 405 23.11 6.00 6.81
C ALA A 405 23.20 7.52 7.06
N VAL A 406 23.04 7.97 8.31
CA VAL A 406 23.16 9.39 8.68
C VAL A 406 24.57 9.92 8.43
N ASN A 407 25.61 9.14 8.74
CA ASN A 407 27.00 9.54 8.57
C ASN A 407 27.56 9.25 7.17
N GLY A 408 26.83 8.51 6.36
CA GLY A 408 27.28 8.03 5.04
C GLY A 408 27.34 9.11 3.96
N GLN A 409 27.74 8.69 2.76
CA GLN A 409 27.87 9.54 1.57
C GLN A 409 26.53 9.97 0.98
N ASN A 410 26.55 10.87 0.00
CA ASN A 410 25.35 11.28 -0.75
C ASN A 410 24.85 10.14 -1.65
N ARG A 411 23.81 9.46 -1.21
CA ARG A 411 23.08 8.43 -1.93
C ARG A 411 21.79 8.07 -1.19
N LEU A 412 20.93 7.29 -1.83
CA LEU A 412 19.75 6.73 -1.18
C LEU A 412 20.18 5.57 -0.25
N TYR A 413 19.84 5.67 1.02
CA TYR A 413 19.91 4.59 2.00
C TYR A 413 18.51 4.07 2.28
N VAL A 414 18.32 2.77 2.21
CA VAL A 414 17.07 2.09 2.54
C VAL A 414 17.32 1.17 3.72
N ILE A 415 16.52 1.30 4.76
CA ILE A 415 16.54 0.41 5.92
C ILE A 415 15.16 -0.20 6.04
N ARG A 416 15.03 -1.49 5.70
CA ARG A 416 13.74 -2.19 5.71
C ARG A 416 13.66 -3.12 6.92
N TYR A 417 12.62 -2.99 7.73
CA TYR A 417 12.44 -3.76 8.95
C TYR A 417 11.01 -4.24 9.13
N PRO A 418 10.81 -5.40 9.82
CA PRO A 418 9.51 -6.03 9.96
C PRO A 418 8.61 -5.31 10.97
N ARG A 419 7.32 -5.63 10.95
CA ARG A 419 6.37 -5.30 12.02
C ARG A 419 6.69 -6.10 13.29
N GLY A 420 6.58 -5.47 14.46
CA GLY A 420 6.72 -6.12 15.77
C GLY A 420 8.11 -6.01 16.38
N GLY A 421 8.45 -6.94 17.25
CA GLY A 421 9.73 -7.01 17.96
C GLY A 421 10.77 -7.88 17.26
N GLU A 422 11.98 -7.90 17.82
CA GLU A 422 13.04 -8.85 17.44
C GLU A 422 12.77 -10.23 18.06
N SER A 423 13.15 -11.28 17.36
CA SER A 423 13.03 -12.66 17.88
C SER A 423 14.16 -12.98 18.85
N ILE A 424 15.39 -12.55 18.53
CA ILE A 424 16.59 -12.79 19.32
C ILE A 424 17.39 -11.49 19.39
N PRO A 425 17.70 -10.98 20.60
CA PRO A 425 18.61 -9.85 20.76
C PRO A 425 20.01 -10.13 20.22
N ALA A 426 20.69 -9.10 19.73
CA ALA A 426 22.05 -9.22 19.20
C ALA A 426 23.02 -9.65 20.30
N GLU A 427 23.79 -10.71 20.03
CA GLU A 427 24.91 -11.13 20.88
C GLU A 427 26.25 -10.48 20.43
N ASN A 428 26.33 -10.04 19.17
CA ASN A 428 27.52 -9.56 18.53
C ASN A 428 27.40 -8.13 17.99
N VAL A 429 28.52 -7.52 17.64
CA VAL A 429 28.56 -6.23 16.96
C VAL A 429 27.89 -6.36 15.58
N PRO A 430 26.97 -5.45 15.22
CA PRO A 430 26.32 -5.45 13.92
C PRO A 430 27.32 -5.46 12.75
N ARG A 431 27.03 -6.27 11.73
CA ARG A 431 27.85 -6.46 10.53
C ARG A 431 26.97 -6.45 9.28
N ASP A 432 27.61 -6.32 8.11
CA ASP A 432 26.93 -6.42 6.81
C ASP A 432 26.32 -7.81 6.58
N PHE A 433 26.92 -8.86 7.18
CA PHE A 433 26.39 -10.24 7.18
C PHE A 433 26.93 -11.03 8.39
N GLU A 434 26.24 -12.13 8.71
CA GLU A 434 26.63 -13.10 9.73
C GLU A 434 26.68 -14.50 9.10
N CYS A 435 27.72 -15.27 9.44
CA CYS A 435 27.82 -16.65 8.99
C CYS A 435 28.06 -17.61 10.17
N PHE A 436 27.48 -18.81 10.04
CA PHE A 436 27.76 -19.98 10.86
C PHE A 436 28.31 -21.09 9.96
N CYS A 437 29.31 -21.83 10.41
CA CYS A 437 29.88 -22.95 9.66
C CYS A 437 29.80 -24.22 10.49
N GLY A 438 28.89 -25.11 10.10
CA GLY A 438 28.78 -26.47 10.64
C GLY A 438 29.90 -27.39 10.15
N LYS A 439 29.78 -28.69 10.44
CA LYS A 439 30.71 -29.72 9.96
C LYS A 439 30.51 -30.03 8.48
N ASP A 440 29.26 -30.07 8.02
CA ASP A 440 28.98 -30.16 6.58
C ASP A 440 29.31 -28.84 5.89
N LYS A 441 30.35 -28.88 5.06
CA LYS A 441 30.85 -27.75 4.28
C LYS A 441 30.33 -27.74 2.84
N SER A 442 29.51 -28.71 2.46
CA SER A 442 28.96 -28.81 1.11
C SER A 442 27.63 -28.06 0.94
N THR A 443 26.91 -27.86 2.05
CA THR A 443 25.56 -27.32 2.07
C THR A 443 25.51 -25.95 2.76
N LEU A 444 24.93 -24.95 2.11
CA LEU A 444 24.71 -23.60 2.64
C LEU A 444 23.22 -23.24 2.64
N ALA A 445 22.73 -22.68 3.73
CA ALA A 445 21.43 -22.01 3.79
C ALA A 445 21.61 -20.49 3.87
N VAL A 446 20.87 -19.74 3.06
CA VAL A 446 21.03 -18.27 2.89
C VAL A 446 19.71 -17.56 3.05
N SER A 447 19.71 -16.43 3.77
CA SER A 447 18.58 -15.50 3.83
C SER A 447 19.03 -14.10 4.28
N PHE A 448 18.08 -13.22 4.57
CA PHE A 448 18.30 -11.88 5.11
C PHE A 448 17.18 -11.47 6.07
N GLY A 449 17.42 -10.39 6.84
CA GLY A 449 16.42 -9.89 7.80
C GLY A 449 15.99 -10.94 8.81
N ARG A 450 14.74 -10.88 9.29
CA ARG A 450 14.27 -11.81 10.34
C ARG A 450 14.30 -13.28 9.93
N VAL A 451 14.15 -13.63 8.65
CA VAL A 451 14.27 -15.02 8.18
C VAL A 451 15.72 -15.49 8.22
N GLY A 452 16.68 -14.56 8.13
CA GLY A 452 18.09 -14.87 8.31
C GLY A 452 18.42 -15.49 9.68
N GLU A 453 17.72 -15.08 10.75
CA GLU A 453 17.85 -15.71 12.06
C GLU A 453 17.33 -17.14 12.06
N ASN A 454 16.17 -17.39 11.47
CA ASN A 454 15.61 -18.75 11.32
C ASN A 454 16.58 -19.68 10.54
N VAL A 455 17.27 -19.12 9.53
CA VAL A 455 18.28 -19.84 8.74
C VAL A 455 19.50 -20.18 9.59
N LEU A 456 20.03 -19.23 10.37
CA LEU A 456 21.18 -19.49 11.24
C LEU A 456 20.87 -20.53 12.32
N GLU A 457 19.68 -20.47 12.92
CA GLU A 457 19.23 -21.47 13.89
C GLU A 457 19.05 -22.86 13.26
N ALA A 458 18.45 -22.94 12.08
CA ALA A 458 18.30 -24.20 11.36
C ALA A 458 19.65 -24.78 10.94
N ALA A 459 20.59 -23.93 10.50
CA ALA A 459 21.93 -24.35 10.14
C ALA A 459 22.72 -24.91 11.34
N ARG A 460 22.60 -24.27 12.52
CA ARG A 460 23.18 -24.78 13.77
C ARG A 460 22.64 -26.18 14.14
N GLU A 461 21.33 -26.38 14.00
CA GLU A 461 20.68 -27.66 14.32
C GLU A 461 21.05 -28.77 13.33
N LEU A 462 21.19 -28.44 12.05
CA LEU A 462 21.57 -29.37 10.98
C LEU A 462 23.08 -29.60 10.86
N ASP A 463 23.90 -28.82 11.58
CA ASP A 463 25.37 -28.84 11.49
C ASP A 463 25.89 -28.55 10.06
N ILE A 464 25.14 -27.72 9.27
CA ILE A 464 25.49 -27.20 7.95
C ILE A 464 25.99 -25.75 8.05
N CYS A 465 26.35 -25.13 6.92
CA CYS A 465 26.65 -23.70 6.91
C CYS A 465 25.40 -22.84 6.75
N GLY A 466 25.37 -21.69 7.42
CA GLY A 466 24.28 -20.68 7.34
C GLY A 466 24.85 -19.29 7.10
N LEU A 467 24.14 -18.48 6.31
CA LEU A 467 24.51 -17.11 5.97
C LEU A 467 23.28 -16.19 6.03
N SER A 468 23.36 -15.16 6.88
CA SER A 468 22.32 -14.14 7.04
C SER A 468 22.87 -12.79 6.65
N PHE A 469 22.23 -12.12 5.68
CA PHE A 469 22.60 -10.78 5.26
C PHE A 469 21.82 -9.72 6.04
N ASN A 470 22.52 -8.68 6.53
CA ASN A 470 21.95 -7.40 6.92
C ASN A 470 21.97 -6.43 5.73
N LYS A 471 23.14 -6.29 5.07
CA LYS A 471 23.25 -5.47 3.87
C LYS A 471 23.02 -6.30 2.62
N ILE A 472 21.92 -6.02 1.94
CA ILE A 472 21.51 -6.75 0.75
C ILE A 472 21.86 -6.04 -0.57
N LYS A 473 22.22 -4.74 -0.50
CA LYS A 473 22.72 -3.99 -1.65
C LYS A 473 23.66 -2.85 -1.23
N PRO A 474 24.86 -2.71 -1.84
CA PRO A 474 25.49 -3.72 -2.67
C PRO A 474 25.74 -5.00 -1.85
N ILE A 475 25.70 -6.14 -2.52
CA ILE A 475 26.01 -7.42 -1.87
C ILE A 475 27.47 -7.39 -1.44
N PRO A 476 27.81 -7.71 -0.16
CA PRO A 476 29.19 -7.75 0.30
C PRO A 476 30.01 -8.81 -0.46
N GLU A 477 31.14 -8.42 -1.00
CA GLU A 477 31.98 -9.28 -1.86
C GLU A 477 32.49 -10.53 -1.13
N ASP A 478 32.85 -10.38 0.14
CA ASP A 478 33.33 -11.50 0.99
C ASP A 478 32.21 -12.55 1.17
N ALA A 479 30.97 -12.11 1.39
CA ALA A 479 29.82 -13.02 1.50
C ALA A 479 29.48 -13.70 0.16
N GLU A 480 29.60 -12.97 -0.94
CA GLU A 480 29.40 -13.51 -2.29
C GLU A 480 30.48 -14.56 -2.62
N ASN A 481 31.75 -14.28 -2.32
CA ASN A 481 32.86 -15.21 -2.52
C ASN A 481 32.71 -16.45 -1.61
N PHE A 482 32.25 -16.27 -0.37
CA PHE A 482 31.95 -17.39 0.54
C PHE A 482 30.92 -18.36 -0.04
N CYS A 483 29.91 -17.88 -0.75
CA CYS A 483 28.88 -18.72 -1.38
C CYS A 483 29.43 -19.61 -2.52
N LEU A 484 30.56 -19.28 -3.13
CA LEU A 484 31.11 -20.05 -4.27
C LEU A 484 31.71 -21.41 -3.88
N ASP A 485 31.99 -21.61 -2.59
CA ASP A 485 32.67 -22.82 -2.09
C ASP A 485 31.71 -24.01 -1.81
N PHE A 486 30.41 -23.83 -2.08
CA PHE A 486 29.40 -24.84 -1.73
C PHE A 486 28.88 -25.61 -2.95
N ASP A 487 28.60 -26.90 -2.73
CA ASP A 487 27.98 -27.78 -3.74
C ASP A 487 26.48 -27.52 -3.87
N LYS A 488 25.83 -27.08 -2.78
CA LYS A 488 24.40 -26.83 -2.75
C LYS A 488 24.03 -25.64 -1.88
N ILE A 489 23.19 -24.73 -2.41
CA ILE A 489 22.71 -23.56 -1.70
C ILE A 489 21.18 -23.57 -1.65
N TYR A 490 20.63 -23.43 -0.45
CA TYR A 490 19.21 -23.19 -0.18
C TYR A 490 18.99 -21.73 0.17
N PHE A 491 18.20 -21.04 -0.64
CA PHE A 491 17.83 -19.64 -0.44
C PHE A 491 16.41 -19.55 0.13
N PHE A 492 16.23 -18.70 1.14
CA PHE A 492 14.93 -18.44 1.78
C PHE A 492 14.66 -16.94 1.76
N GLU A 493 13.59 -16.49 1.12
CA GLU A 493 13.28 -15.07 0.92
C GLU A 493 11.89 -14.70 1.39
N GLU A 494 11.80 -13.73 2.30
CA GLU A 494 10.56 -13.07 2.71
C GLU A 494 10.26 -11.91 1.75
N GLY A 495 10.02 -12.25 0.50
CA GLY A 495 9.77 -11.35 -0.62
C GLY A 495 9.46 -12.19 -1.87
N VAL A 496 9.04 -11.55 -2.94
CA VAL A 496 8.80 -12.25 -4.22
C VAL A 496 10.11 -12.73 -4.82
N GLU A 497 10.10 -13.91 -5.44
CA GLU A 497 11.29 -14.49 -6.06
C GLU A 497 11.81 -13.61 -7.21
N ASN A 498 10.90 -13.19 -8.10
CA ASN A 498 11.25 -12.44 -9.30
C ASN A 498 11.82 -11.06 -8.96
N GLY A 499 13.10 -10.86 -9.23
CA GLY A 499 13.82 -9.63 -8.88
C GLY A 499 14.21 -9.52 -7.41
N GLY A 500 13.92 -10.55 -6.60
CA GLY A 500 14.26 -10.63 -5.19
C GLY A 500 15.78 -10.74 -4.96
N PHE A 501 16.17 -10.67 -3.69
CA PHE A 501 17.57 -10.73 -3.29
C PHE A 501 18.22 -12.07 -3.63
N CYS A 502 17.53 -13.19 -3.33
CA CYS A 502 18.09 -14.52 -3.54
C CYS A 502 18.32 -14.83 -5.02
N GLN A 503 17.38 -14.43 -5.89
CA GLN A 503 17.52 -14.56 -7.35
C GLN A 503 18.69 -13.68 -7.85
N ASN A 504 18.81 -12.46 -7.37
CA ASN A 504 19.89 -11.55 -7.74
C ASN A 504 21.27 -12.08 -7.28
N LEU A 505 21.37 -12.61 -6.06
CA LEU A 505 22.60 -13.22 -5.55
C LEU A 505 22.96 -14.45 -6.39
N LEU A 506 22.02 -15.37 -6.63
CA LEU A 506 22.25 -16.57 -7.45
C LEU A 506 22.75 -16.19 -8.86
N SER A 507 22.12 -15.20 -9.50
CA SER A 507 22.54 -14.72 -10.83
C SER A 507 24.01 -14.25 -10.82
N ARG A 508 24.43 -13.51 -9.78
CA ARG A 508 25.82 -13.06 -9.63
C ARG A 508 26.77 -14.20 -9.36
N LEU A 509 26.38 -15.19 -8.52
CA LEU A 509 27.18 -16.39 -8.27
C LEU A 509 27.40 -17.19 -9.56
N CYS A 510 26.37 -17.37 -10.38
CA CYS A 510 26.49 -18.04 -11.69
C CYS A 510 27.46 -17.28 -12.63
N GLN A 511 27.42 -15.92 -12.63
CA GLN A 511 28.36 -15.10 -13.39
C GLN A 511 29.82 -15.26 -12.91
N LYS A 512 30.03 -15.49 -11.62
CA LYS A 512 31.34 -15.79 -11.02
C LYS A 512 31.77 -17.25 -11.14
N GLY A 513 30.96 -18.12 -11.76
CA GLY A 513 31.30 -19.51 -12.05
C GLY A 513 30.78 -20.55 -11.07
N PHE A 514 29.79 -20.20 -10.21
CA PHE A 514 29.09 -21.17 -9.38
C PHE A 514 28.45 -22.28 -10.24
N LYS A 515 28.68 -23.55 -9.85
CA LYS A 515 28.23 -24.76 -10.57
C LYS A 515 27.40 -25.69 -9.69
N GLY A 516 27.21 -25.34 -8.42
CA GLY A 516 26.45 -26.13 -7.48
C GLY A 516 24.93 -26.07 -7.75
N ASP A 517 24.20 -26.88 -7.04
CA ASP A 517 22.75 -26.86 -7.04
C ASP A 517 22.22 -25.68 -6.24
N ALA A 518 21.13 -25.08 -6.69
CA ALA A 518 20.46 -24.00 -5.99
C ALA A 518 18.95 -24.24 -5.87
N VAL A 519 18.38 -23.96 -4.71
CA VAL A 519 16.94 -24.02 -4.45
C VAL A 519 16.51 -22.71 -3.83
N ILE A 520 15.55 -22.01 -4.43
CA ILE A 520 14.95 -20.79 -3.88
C ILE A 520 13.57 -21.12 -3.30
N THR A 521 13.34 -20.68 -2.08
CA THR A 521 12.05 -20.73 -1.38
C THR A 521 11.58 -19.32 -1.12
N ALA A 522 10.56 -18.88 -1.84
CA ALA A 522 9.99 -17.53 -1.79
C ALA A 522 8.50 -17.58 -2.14
N PRO A 523 7.67 -16.59 -1.74
CA PRO A 523 6.30 -16.48 -2.21
C PRO A 523 6.20 -16.31 -3.74
N GLU A 524 5.36 -17.13 -4.37
CA GLU A 524 5.08 -17.07 -5.82
C GLU A 524 3.81 -16.26 -6.13
N ASP A 525 2.91 -16.08 -5.15
CA ASP A 525 1.60 -15.44 -5.31
C ASP A 525 1.31 -14.51 -4.13
N PHE A 526 0.19 -13.79 -4.19
CA PHE A 526 -0.29 -12.98 -3.06
C PHE A 526 -0.56 -13.85 -1.83
N VAL A 527 -0.01 -13.42 -0.69
CA VAL A 527 -0.14 -14.14 0.57
C VAL A 527 -1.38 -13.67 1.32
N ALA A 528 -2.24 -14.60 1.70
CA ALA A 528 -3.47 -14.30 2.45
C ALA A 528 -3.17 -13.71 3.84
N HIS A 529 -4.22 -13.21 4.52
CA HIS A 529 -4.13 -12.78 5.92
C HIS A 529 -4.04 -13.97 6.88
N GLY A 530 -3.44 -13.72 8.05
CA GLY A 530 -3.30 -14.70 9.11
C GLY A 530 -2.27 -14.30 10.15
N SER A 531 -2.00 -15.15 11.13
CA SER A 531 -0.92 -14.90 12.07
C SER A 531 0.45 -14.96 11.37
N THR A 532 1.36 -14.04 11.72
CA THR A 532 2.70 -13.99 11.10
C THR A 532 3.45 -15.32 11.24
N ALA A 533 3.36 -15.97 12.41
CA ALA A 533 4.04 -17.25 12.66
C ALA A 533 3.52 -18.34 11.71
N ARG A 534 2.20 -18.45 11.54
CA ARG A 534 1.61 -19.43 10.63
C ARG A 534 1.95 -19.14 9.18
N LEU A 535 1.90 -17.86 8.77
CA LEU A 535 2.21 -17.48 7.39
C LEU A 535 3.67 -17.80 7.05
N LEU A 536 4.62 -17.52 7.96
CA LEU A 536 6.02 -17.94 7.77
C LEU A 536 6.16 -19.45 7.65
N SER A 537 5.41 -20.23 8.46
CA SER A 537 5.41 -21.69 8.35
C SER A 537 4.82 -22.18 7.03
N CYS A 538 3.70 -21.61 6.59
CA CYS A 538 3.09 -21.96 5.29
C CYS A 538 4.01 -21.64 4.09
N LEU A 539 4.85 -20.61 4.22
CA LEU A 539 5.82 -20.20 3.21
C LEU A 539 7.17 -20.93 3.35
N CYS A 540 7.29 -21.85 4.28
CA CYS A 540 8.53 -22.58 4.58
C CYS A 540 9.69 -21.66 5.02
N LEU A 541 9.39 -20.57 5.73
CA LEU A 541 10.35 -19.56 6.20
C LEU A 541 10.58 -19.58 7.71
N ASP A 542 9.86 -20.42 8.48
CA ASP A 542 10.18 -20.68 9.89
C ASP A 542 11.30 -21.72 10.01
N LYS A 543 11.96 -21.76 11.17
CA LYS A 543 13.08 -22.65 11.46
C LYS A 543 12.79 -24.12 11.10
N GLN A 544 11.64 -24.66 11.55
CA GLN A 544 11.31 -26.06 11.36
C GLN A 544 11.06 -26.40 9.89
N SER A 545 10.40 -25.52 9.18
CA SER A 545 10.14 -25.68 7.74
C SER A 545 11.42 -25.58 6.91
N ILE A 546 12.36 -24.70 7.30
CA ILE A 546 13.71 -24.62 6.71
C ILE A 546 14.43 -25.97 6.90
N ILE A 547 14.45 -26.54 8.11
CA ILE A 547 15.03 -27.86 8.39
C ILE A 547 14.40 -28.94 7.49
N ASN A 548 13.08 -28.94 7.39
CA ASN A 548 12.36 -29.90 6.56
C ASN A 548 12.69 -29.77 5.07
N THR A 549 12.84 -28.55 4.58
CA THR A 549 13.22 -28.25 3.19
C THR A 549 14.63 -28.73 2.88
N VAL A 550 15.60 -28.41 3.73
CA VAL A 550 17.00 -28.83 3.56
C VAL A 550 17.14 -30.33 3.62
N THR A 551 16.41 -31.02 4.53
CA THR A 551 16.47 -32.48 4.70
C THR A 551 15.61 -33.28 3.72
N GLY A 552 14.90 -32.58 2.79
CA GLY A 552 14.04 -33.25 1.79
C GLY A 552 12.76 -33.86 2.36
N LYS A 553 12.36 -33.51 3.58
CA LYS A 553 11.11 -33.98 4.22
C LYS A 553 9.88 -33.24 3.71
N THR A 554 10.05 -32.06 3.12
CA THR A 554 8.98 -31.29 2.48
C THR A 554 8.96 -31.65 0.99
N GLN A 555 7.89 -32.24 0.48
CA GLN A 555 7.67 -32.30 -0.97
C GLN A 555 7.20 -30.91 -1.39
N HIS A 556 8.03 -30.17 -2.12
CA HIS A 556 7.68 -28.86 -2.66
C HIS A 556 6.41 -28.95 -3.51
N LYS A 557 5.31 -28.47 -2.99
CA LYS A 557 4.21 -27.87 -3.73
C LYS A 557 3.93 -26.52 -3.09
N ILE A 558 4.78 -25.56 -3.39
CA ILE A 558 4.46 -24.14 -3.18
C ILE A 558 3.85 -23.66 -4.51
N SER A 559 2.68 -24.19 -4.85
CA SER A 559 1.73 -23.51 -5.73
C SER A 559 0.70 -22.89 -4.81
N GLY A 560 0.39 -21.63 -5.00
CA GLY A 560 -0.61 -20.90 -4.24
C GLY A 560 -1.93 -21.65 -4.19
N GLN A 561 -2.10 -22.52 -3.22
CA GLN A 561 -3.40 -23.09 -2.90
C GLN A 561 -4.14 -22.05 -2.07
N ARG A 562 -5.02 -21.30 -2.73
CA ARG A 562 -6.22 -20.78 -2.08
C ARG A 562 -6.86 -21.96 -1.35
N VAL A 563 -6.88 -21.91 -0.02
CA VAL A 563 -7.63 -22.88 0.77
C VAL A 563 -9.11 -22.69 0.40
N LYS A 564 -9.62 -23.53 -0.48
CA LYS A 564 -11.06 -23.66 -0.67
C LYS A 564 -11.61 -24.27 0.61
N SER A 565 -12.20 -23.46 1.45
CA SER A 565 -13.09 -23.93 2.52
C SER A 565 -14.36 -24.48 1.89
N ASN A 566 -14.37 -25.75 1.53
CA ASN A 566 -15.59 -26.51 1.27
C ASN A 566 -15.30 -27.99 1.36
N GLU A 567 -15.20 -28.50 2.57
CA GLU A 567 -15.63 -29.86 2.87
C GLU A 567 -16.63 -29.78 4.03
N LYS A 568 -17.91 -29.62 3.67
CA LYS A 568 -18.99 -29.99 4.56
C LYS A 568 -19.01 -31.52 4.65
N SER A 569 -18.63 -32.03 5.79
CA SER A 569 -18.96 -33.41 6.19
C SER A 569 -20.47 -33.53 6.29
N GLY A 570 -21.07 -34.26 5.39
CA GLY A 570 -22.46 -34.66 5.44
C GLY A 570 -22.56 -36.10 4.96
N ALA A 571 -22.55 -37.02 5.91
CA ALA A 571 -23.07 -38.38 5.66
C ALA A 571 -24.58 -38.29 5.52
N ASP A 572 -25.13 -38.76 4.40
CA ASP A 572 -26.25 -39.66 4.45
C ASP A 572 -26.45 -40.38 3.10
N GLU A 573 -26.54 -41.69 3.20
CA GLU A 573 -26.86 -42.62 2.11
C GLU A 573 -28.36 -42.54 1.79
N SER A 574 -28.74 -42.50 0.49
CA SER A 574 -29.74 -43.44 -0.06
C SER A 574 -30.00 -43.24 -1.56
N LYS A 575 -29.66 -44.30 -2.29
CA LYS A 575 -30.38 -45.00 -3.38
C LYS A 575 -30.89 -44.25 -4.63
N THR A 576 -30.35 -44.78 -5.76
CA THR A 576 -31.01 -45.14 -7.06
C THR A 576 -31.49 -43.99 -7.96
N ASP A 577 -31.02 -43.87 -9.18
CA ASP A 577 -31.31 -44.70 -10.35
C ASP A 577 -30.45 -44.30 -11.58
N LYS A 578 -30.26 -45.28 -12.45
CA LYS A 578 -29.52 -45.27 -13.71
C LYS A 578 -30.21 -44.46 -14.79
N THR A 579 -29.45 -43.74 -15.61
CA THR A 579 -29.60 -43.80 -17.10
C THR A 579 -28.32 -43.38 -17.79
N ASP A 580 -27.94 -44.19 -18.77
CA ASP A 580 -26.86 -44.06 -19.73
C ASP A 580 -27.00 -42.79 -20.60
N ILE A 581 -25.88 -42.29 -21.10
CA ILE A 581 -25.54 -42.08 -22.53
C ILE A 581 -24.24 -41.23 -22.67
N GLY A 582 -23.28 -41.81 -23.42
CA GLY A 582 -22.44 -41.06 -24.34
C GLY A 582 -20.95 -40.88 -24.02
N GLU A 583 -20.17 -41.83 -24.49
CA GLU A 583 -18.72 -41.73 -24.66
C GLU A 583 -18.33 -40.60 -25.59
N SER A 584 -17.31 -39.83 -25.21
CA SER A 584 -16.40 -39.22 -26.20
C SER A 584 -14.98 -39.24 -25.65
N LYS A 585 -14.16 -39.98 -26.36
CA LYS A 585 -12.73 -40.11 -26.18
C LYS A 585 -12.04 -38.76 -26.35
N ASN A 586 -11.12 -38.41 -25.47
CA ASN A 586 -10.02 -37.51 -25.81
C ASN A 586 -8.71 -37.97 -25.17
N GLU A 587 -7.71 -37.89 -26.01
CA GLU A 587 -6.40 -38.49 -25.87
C GLU A 587 -5.56 -37.88 -24.76
N LYS A 588 -4.86 -38.75 -24.06
CA LYS A 588 -3.77 -38.41 -23.14
C LYS A 588 -2.52 -38.07 -23.95
N SER A 589 -2.03 -36.84 -23.87
CA SER A 589 -0.65 -36.56 -24.20
C SER A 589 0.18 -36.44 -22.93
N ASN A 590 1.05 -37.41 -22.71
CA ASN A 590 2.10 -37.39 -21.72
C ASN A 590 3.17 -36.41 -22.10
N ILE A 591 3.39 -35.38 -21.31
CA ILE A 591 4.61 -34.56 -21.35
C ILE A 591 5.38 -34.82 -20.04
N LYS A 592 6.44 -35.58 -20.15
CA LYS A 592 7.51 -35.65 -19.15
C LYS A 592 8.26 -34.32 -19.19
N LYS A 593 8.27 -33.58 -18.11
CA LYS A 593 9.20 -32.44 -17.89
C LYS A 593 10.44 -32.99 -17.19
N ASN A 594 11.52 -33.09 -17.93
CA ASN A 594 12.87 -33.08 -17.36
C ASN A 594 13.29 -31.61 -17.31
N ASN A 595 13.47 -31.06 -16.13
CA ASN A 595 14.08 -29.75 -15.93
C ASN A 595 15.59 -29.96 -15.74
N THR A 596 16.33 -29.92 -16.82
CA THR A 596 17.75 -29.54 -16.84
C THR A 596 17.82 -28.18 -17.49
N CYS A 597 18.29 -27.19 -16.77
CA CYS A 597 18.44 -25.83 -17.25
C CYS A 597 19.75 -25.72 -18.05
N GLU A 598 19.70 -26.02 -19.37
CA GLU A 598 20.77 -25.63 -20.29
C GLU A 598 20.39 -24.29 -20.90
N ILE A 599 21.09 -23.23 -20.48
CA ILE A 599 21.01 -21.91 -21.11
C ILE A 599 21.93 -21.94 -22.33
N GLY A 600 21.35 -22.24 -23.50
CA GLY A 600 22.02 -22.08 -24.79
C GLY A 600 22.17 -20.62 -25.15
N ILE A 601 23.40 -20.10 -25.15
CA ILE A 601 23.72 -18.81 -25.74
C ILE A 601 23.98 -19.02 -27.23
N GLU A 602 22.99 -18.81 -28.09
CA GLU A 602 23.20 -18.65 -29.52
C GLU A 602 23.76 -17.26 -29.80
N LYS A 603 25.01 -17.24 -30.29
CA LYS A 603 25.65 -16.06 -30.91
C LYS A 603 25.03 -15.82 -32.31
N SER A 604 24.14 -14.87 -32.42
CA SER A 604 23.81 -14.31 -33.74
C SER A 604 24.89 -13.32 -34.17
N LYS A 605 25.76 -13.75 -35.09
CA LYS A 605 26.55 -12.84 -35.93
C LYS A 605 25.62 -12.30 -37.00
N ALA A 606 25.30 -11.03 -36.94
CA ALA A 606 24.78 -10.29 -38.07
C ALA A 606 25.92 -9.50 -38.70
N GLU A 607 26.21 -9.81 -39.98
CA GLU A 607 27.09 -9.08 -40.86
C GLU A 607 26.56 -7.66 -41.08
N ILE A 608 27.39 -6.66 -40.84
CA ILE A 608 27.20 -5.32 -41.39
C ILE A 608 28.35 -5.08 -42.35
N SER A 609 28.06 -5.21 -43.63
CA SER A 609 28.89 -4.72 -44.73
C SER A 609 28.48 -3.30 -45.12
N GLY A 610 29.43 -2.41 -45.03
CA GLY A 610 29.72 -1.29 -45.90
C GLY A 610 28.69 -0.17 -46.10
N ILE A 611 29.04 1.01 -45.61
CA ILE A 611 28.88 2.24 -46.44
C ILE A 611 30.00 3.21 -46.01
N ASN A 612 30.58 3.79 -47.05
CA ASN A 612 31.81 4.55 -47.19
C ASN A 612 31.84 5.93 -46.53
N GLU A 613 33.06 6.34 -46.32
CA GLU A 613 33.60 7.66 -45.97
C GLU A 613 33.00 8.84 -46.75
N GLY A 614 32.77 9.93 -46.04
CA GLY A 614 32.62 11.26 -46.62
C GLY A 614 33.21 12.30 -45.67
N LYS A 615 34.47 12.65 -45.89
CA LYS A 615 35.12 13.83 -45.30
C LYS A 615 34.44 15.09 -45.81
N THR A 616 34.17 16.04 -44.94
CA THR A 616 34.21 17.47 -45.29
C THR A 616 34.66 18.31 -44.08
N GLU A 617 35.45 19.28 -44.44
CA GLU A 617 36.38 20.09 -43.69
C GLU A 617 35.71 21.13 -42.77
N ILE A 618 36.50 21.50 -41.79
CA ILE A 618 36.36 22.63 -40.88
C ILE A 618 36.51 23.94 -41.65
N ASN A 619 35.72 24.94 -41.34
CA ASN A 619 36.12 26.34 -41.49
C ASN A 619 35.59 27.17 -40.33
N ASP A 620 36.54 27.73 -39.61
CA ASP A 620 36.44 28.80 -38.64
C ASP A 620 35.95 30.10 -39.31
N ALA A 621 35.11 30.85 -38.66
CA ALA A 621 35.06 32.31 -38.80
C ALA A 621 34.41 32.97 -37.57
N GLU A 622 35.18 33.82 -37.05
CA GLU A 622 35.09 34.75 -35.95
C GLU A 622 33.90 35.68 -35.90
N ASN A 623 33.66 36.15 -34.66
CA ASN A 623 33.31 37.49 -34.23
C ASN A 623 31.87 38.06 -34.35
N GLY A 624 31.42 38.54 -33.23
CA GLY A 624 30.91 39.92 -33.13
C GLY A 624 29.63 40.10 -32.33
N ASP A 625 29.80 40.59 -31.14
CA ASP A 625 28.98 41.58 -30.43
C ASP A 625 27.46 41.70 -30.67
N ALA A 626 26.67 41.58 -29.62
CA ALA A 626 25.91 42.72 -29.09
C ALA A 626 25.04 42.35 -27.88
N GLU A 627 25.30 43.12 -26.86
CA GLU A 627 24.50 43.35 -25.64
C GLU A 627 23.09 43.92 -25.89
N LYS A 628 22.27 43.73 -24.84
CA LYS A 628 21.15 44.60 -24.36
C LYS A 628 19.77 44.52 -25.02
N ALA A 629 18.87 44.04 -24.20
CA ALA A 629 17.68 44.75 -23.67
C ALA A 629 16.85 43.71 -22.90
N ALA A 630 16.72 43.67 -21.62
CA ALA A 630 16.15 44.54 -20.61
C ALA A 630 14.64 44.78 -20.77
N LEU A 631 13.88 44.22 -19.82
CA LEU A 631 12.65 44.75 -19.19
C LEU A 631 11.45 45.04 -20.13
N GLU A 632 10.45 44.16 -20.08
CA GLU A 632 9.10 44.46 -19.55
C GLU A 632 8.44 43.19 -19.03
#